data_9f14ecdc6a2ce7a78d0e8deb91c745e5
#
_entry.id   9f14ecdc6a2ce7a78d0e8deb91c745e5
#
_cell.length_a   1.000
_cell.length_b   1.000
_cell.length_c   1.000
_cell.angle_alpha   90.00
_cell.angle_beta   90.00
_cell.angle_gamma   90.00
#
_symmetry.space_group_name_H-M   'P 1'
#
loop_
_entity.id
_entity.type
_entity.pdbx_description
1 polymer ?
#
loop_
_entity_poly.entity_id
_entity_poly.type
_entity_poly.pdbx_seq_one_letter_code
_entity_poly.pdbx_strand_id
1 'polypeptide(L)'
;QLLFPAQANGNLIEHNGEVVGSTLIGQPFTSPKYFWGRPSATAPVPYNAMASSGSNLGPTNPALKDAVNARVAALHAADPGNELPVPVDLVTASGSGLDPHISVAAADYQVSRIARERSMREQDVRALVSQNTEPRQFCIFGEPRVNVLSLNLALDRMSESGITPTPADTSDPF
;
A
#
# COMPACT_ATOMS: atom_id res chain seq x y z
N GLN A 1 13.00 26.23 5.26
CA GLN A 1 11.62 26.25 5.80
C GLN A 1 10.72 27.27 5.09
N LEU A 2 11.23 28.47 4.72
CA LEU A 2 10.42 29.52 4.10
C LEU A 2 9.86 29.15 2.72
N LEU A 3 10.63 28.43 1.87
CA LEU A 3 10.22 28.08 0.51
C LEU A 3 9.51 26.72 0.43
N PHE A 4 9.82 25.78 1.31
CA PHE A 4 9.29 24.42 1.29
C PHE A 4 8.97 23.95 2.72
N PRO A 5 7.93 24.50 3.36
CA PRO A 5 7.64 24.20 4.77
C PRO A 5 7.22 22.74 5.00
N ALA A 6 6.44 22.13 4.12
CA ALA A 6 6.01 20.74 4.25
C ALA A 6 7.20 19.77 4.20
N GLN A 7 8.09 19.95 3.21
CA GLN A 7 9.29 19.12 3.05
C GLN A 7 10.26 19.32 4.23
N ALA A 8 10.42 20.54 4.71
CA ALA A 8 11.29 20.85 5.84
C ALA A 8 10.80 20.27 7.17
N ASN A 9 9.49 20.00 7.27
CA ASN A 9 8.86 19.38 8.44
C ASN A 9 8.61 17.87 8.25
N GLY A 10 9.20 17.22 7.22
CA GLY A 10 9.13 15.78 7.01
C GLY A 10 7.85 15.28 6.34
N ASN A 11 7.13 16.14 5.59
CA ASN A 11 5.92 15.77 4.87
C ASN A 11 4.90 15.01 5.77
N LEU A 12 4.65 15.54 6.95
CA LEU A 12 3.71 14.95 7.89
C LEU A 12 2.28 14.99 7.35
N ILE A 13 1.55 13.92 7.62
CA ILE A 13 0.12 13.82 7.32
C ILE A 13 -0.65 13.96 8.63
N GLU A 14 -1.62 14.87 8.63
CA GLU A 14 -2.54 15.07 9.73
C GLU A 14 -3.93 14.53 9.36
N HIS A 15 -4.55 13.85 10.31
CA HIS A 15 -5.95 13.39 10.22
C HIS A 15 -6.66 13.73 11.52
N ASN A 16 -7.78 14.45 11.44
CA ASN A 16 -8.55 14.91 12.61
C ASN A 16 -7.73 15.71 13.64
N GLY A 17 -6.72 16.46 13.18
CA GLY A 17 -5.86 17.29 14.04
C GLY A 17 -4.71 16.52 14.72
N GLU A 18 -4.54 15.24 14.40
CA GLU A 18 -3.42 14.43 14.89
C GLU A 18 -2.49 14.04 13.75
N VAL A 19 -1.18 14.02 14.01
CA VAL A 19 -0.18 13.53 13.07
C VAL A 19 -0.27 12.00 13.01
N VAL A 20 -0.68 11.47 11.86
CA VAL A 20 -0.86 10.03 11.65
C VAL A 20 0.34 9.38 10.95
N GLY A 21 1.26 10.16 10.41
CA GLY A 21 2.47 9.65 9.77
C GLY A 21 3.14 10.66 8.85
N SER A 22 4.02 10.15 7.98
CA SER A 22 4.71 10.91 6.94
C SER A 22 4.53 10.23 5.59
N THR A 23 4.42 10.98 4.50
CA THR A 23 4.42 10.42 3.15
C THR A 23 5.75 9.76 2.78
N LEU A 24 6.82 10.02 3.53
CA LEU A 24 8.18 9.53 3.24
C LEU A 24 8.50 8.20 3.94
N ILE A 25 7.69 7.77 4.90
CA ILE A 25 7.98 6.60 5.74
C ILE A 25 6.75 5.68 5.76
N GLY A 26 6.96 4.43 5.41
CA GLY A 26 5.91 3.41 5.45
C GLY A 26 5.47 3.08 6.88
N GLN A 27 4.35 2.38 6.96
CA GLN A 27 3.76 1.92 8.23
C GLN A 27 3.33 0.46 8.14
N PRO A 28 3.34 -0.29 9.24
CA PRO A 28 2.96 -1.71 9.27
C PRO A 28 1.43 -1.85 9.30
N PHE A 29 0.79 -1.87 8.16
CA PHE A 29 -0.62 -2.26 8.04
C PHE A 29 -0.73 -3.78 8.01
N THR A 30 -1.46 -4.38 8.95
CA THR A 30 -1.65 -5.84 9.08
C THR A 30 -3.11 -6.27 8.98
N SER A 31 -4.05 -5.35 9.19
CA SER A 31 -5.47 -5.66 9.06
C SER A 31 -5.85 -5.93 7.60
N PRO A 32 -6.67 -6.96 7.30
CA PRO A 32 -7.06 -7.32 5.94
C PRO A 32 -7.90 -6.25 5.23
N LYS A 33 -8.50 -5.32 5.96
CA LYS A 33 -9.26 -4.18 5.41
C LYS A 33 -8.40 -3.05 4.85
N TYR A 34 -7.07 -3.12 4.97
CA TYR A 34 -6.12 -2.11 4.47
C TYR A 34 -5.19 -2.68 3.41
N PHE A 35 -4.66 -1.79 2.57
CA PHE A 35 -3.53 -2.13 1.71
C PHE A 35 -2.29 -2.35 2.55
N TRP A 36 -1.60 -3.44 2.30
CA TRP A 36 -0.33 -3.77 2.95
C TRP A 36 0.82 -3.22 2.13
N GLY A 37 1.82 -2.70 2.83
CA GLY A 37 3.03 -2.18 2.22
C GLY A 37 4.10 -3.24 1.98
N ARG A 38 5.27 -2.80 1.52
CA ARG A 38 6.45 -3.64 1.38
C ARG A 38 6.91 -4.14 2.75
N PRO A 39 7.45 -5.35 2.84
CA PRO A 39 8.07 -5.81 4.08
C PRO A 39 9.22 -4.90 4.51
N SER A 40 9.27 -4.56 5.79
CA SER A 40 10.39 -3.83 6.40
C SER A 40 11.36 -4.79 7.09
N ALA A 41 12.66 -4.56 6.91
CA ALA A 41 13.72 -5.32 7.57
C ALA A 41 14.40 -4.53 8.71
N THR A 42 13.85 -3.37 9.09
CA THR A 42 14.38 -2.60 10.22
C THR A 42 14.11 -3.28 11.55
N ALA A 43 14.96 -3.00 12.54
CA ALA A 43 14.86 -3.52 13.90
C ALA A 43 14.94 -2.36 14.91
N PRO A 44 14.36 -2.50 16.14
CA PRO A 44 13.57 -3.63 16.65
C PRO A 44 12.13 -3.68 16.16
N VAL A 45 11.66 -2.64 15.46
CA VAL A 45 10.29 -2.52 14.91
C VAL A 45 10.35 -2.26 13.40
N PRO A 46 9.31 -2.66 12.64
CA PRO A 46 9.19 -2.32 11.24
C PRO A 46 9.15 -0.80 11.01
N TYR A 47 9.71 -0.34 9.90
CA TYR A 47 9.74 1.07 9.49
C TYR A 47 10.38 2.01 10.53
N ASN A 48 11.39 1.52 11.25
CA ASN A 48 12.12 2.30 12.23
C ASN A 48 13.03 3.33 11.54
N ALA A 49 12.61 4.59 11.51
CA ALA A 49 13.36 5.68 10.88
C ALA A 49 14.74 5.93 11.50
N MET A 50 14.96 5.53 12.76
CA MET A 50 16.24 5.66 13.45
C MET A 50 17.25 4.57 13.03
N ALA A 51 16.79 3.52 12.37
CA ALA A 51 17.62 2.36 12.02
C ALA A 51 17.29 1.84 10.62
N SER A 52 17.36 2.74 9.59
CA SER A 52 17.15 2.37 8.19
C SER A 52 18.09 1.23 7.79
N SER A 53 17.51 0.12 7.32
CA SER A 53 18.26 -1.09 6.95
C SER A 53 17.45 -1.97 6.01
N GLY A 54 18.11 -2.60 5.06
CA GLY A 54 17.58 -3.70 4.25
C GLY A 54 17.86 -5.06 4.91
N SER A 55 17.26 -6.11 4.36
CA SER A 55 17.51 -7.49 4.82
C SER A 55 18.94 -7.98 4.53
N ASN A 56 19.58 -7.42 3.50
CA ASN A 56 20.92 -7.79 3.01
C ASN A 56 21.10 -9.30 2.71
N LEU A 57 19.97 -9.99 2.44
CA LEU A 57 19.98 -11.42 2.11
C LEU A 57 20.23 -11.60 0.60
N GLY A 58 21.25 -12.37 0.26
CA GLY A 58 21.52 -12.75 -1.12
C GLY A 58 20.51 -13.76 -1.68
N PRO A 59 20.42 -13.91 -3.02
CA PRO A 59 19.43 -14.76 -3.67
C PRO A 59 19.56 -16.25 -3.33
N THR A 60 20.75 -16.70 -2.92
CA THR A 60 21.02 -18.08 -2.52
C THR A 60 20.85 -18.31 -1.02
N ASN A 61 20.56 -17.29 -0.24
CA ASN A 61 20.39 -17.42 1.20
C ASN A 61 19.04 -18.09 1.53
N PRO A 62 19.02 -19.23 2.24
CA PRO A 62 17.77 -19.92 2.59
C PRO A 62 16.81 -19.06 3.40
N ALA A 63 17.30 -18.16 4.26
CA ALA A 63 16.46 -17.27 5.03
C ALA A 63 15.64 -16.30 4.16
N LEU A 64 16.14 -15.93 2.96
CA LEU A 64 15.33 -15.13 2.01
C LEU A 64 14.15 -15.96 1.48
N LYS A 65 14.41 -17.21 1.08
CA LYS A 65 13.36 -18.12 0.59
C LYS A 65 12.29 -18.35 1.64
N ASP A 66 12.71 -18.62 2.88
CA ASP A 66 11.79 -18.86 3.99
C ASP A 66 10.94 -17.61 4.29
N ALA A 67 11.55 -16.42 4.30
CA ALA A 67 10.82 -15.16 4.48
C ALA A 67 9.83 -14.90 3.35
N VAL A 68 10.20 -15.14 2.09
CA VAL A 68 9.29 -15.00 0.93
C VAL A 68 8.13 -15.98 1.04
N ASN A 69 8.41 -17.27 1.33
CA ASN A 69 7.38 -18.29 1.47
C ASN A 69 6.38 -17.95 2.58
N ALA A 70 6.86 -17.47 3.73
CA ALA A 70 6.00 -17.07 4.84
C ALA A 70 5.07 -15.89 4.45
N ARG A 71 5.59 -14.91 3.68
CA ARG A 71 4.80 -13.77 3.20
C ARG A 71 3.77 -14.16 2.14
N VAL A 72 4.14 -15.04 1.21
CA VAL A 72 3.21 -15.62 0.24
C VAL A 72 2.09 -16.35 0.97
N ALA A 73 2.42 -17.19 1.94
CA ALA A 73 1.41 -17.91 2.74
C ALA A 73 0.46 -16.94 3.48
N ALA A 74 0.98 -15.84 4.04
CA ALA A 74 0.17 -14.83 4.70
C ALA A 74 -0.79 -14.11 3.73
N LEU A 75 -0.33 -13.78 2.51
CA LEU A 75 -1.16 -13.17 1.47
C LEU A 75 -2.29 -14.11 1.03
N HIS A 76 -1.98 -15.38 0.78
CA HIS A 76 -2.99 -16.39 0.43
C HIS A 76 -3.97 -16.67 1.58
N ALA A 77 -3.51 -16.65 2.83
CA ALA A 77 -4.40 -16.82 3.99
C ALA A 77 -5.37 -15.63 4.13
N ALA A 78 -4.94 -14.42 3.79
CA ALA A 78 -5.78 -13.22 3.82
C ALA A 78 -6.78 -13.16 2.64
N ASP A 79 -6.44 -13.76 1.50
CA ASP A 79 -7.27 -13.80 0.29
C ASP A 79 -7.19 -15.16 -0.42
N PRO A 80 -7.85 -16.21 0.12
CA PRO A 80 -7.72 -17.59 -0.38
C PRO A 80 -8.22 -17.79 -1.82
N GLY A 81 -9.08 -16.91 -2.31
CA GLY A 81 -9.62 -16.96 -3.68
C GLY A 81 -8.78 -16.21 -4.72
N ASN A 82 -7.67 -15.60 -4.34
CA ASN A 82 -6.86 -14.83 -5.24
C ASN A 82 -5.83 -15.71 -5.97
N GLU A 83 -6.05 -15.92 -7.27
CA GLU A 83 -5.19 -16.74 -8.14
C GLU A 83 -4.15 -15.90 -8.91
N LEU A 84 -4.11 -14.58 -8.69
CA LEU A 84 -3.16 -13.71 -9.36
C LEU A 84 -1.72 -14.01 -8.89
N PRO A 85 -0.71 -13.80 -9.76
CA PRO A 85 0.68 -13.91 -9.34
C PRO A 85 1.00 -12.90 -8.24
N VAL A 86 1.64 -13.36 -7.16
CA VAL A 86 2.02 -12.48 -6.05
C VAL A 86 3.09 -11.50 -6.49
N PRO A 87 2.86 -10.17 -6.42
CA PRO A 87 3.84 -9.16 -6.76
C PRO A 87 5.07 -9.23 -5.84
N VAL A 88 6.26 -9.05 -6.44
CA VAL A 88 7.55 -9.23 -5.76
C VAL A 88 7.74 -8.24 -4.59
N ASP A 89 7.21 -7.05 -4.70
CA ASP A 89 7.32 -6.00 -3.69
C ASP A 89 6.45 -6.25 -2.44
N LEU A 90 5.46 -7.13 -2.52
CA LEU A 90 4.72 -7.60 -1.33
C LEU A 90 5.47 -8.68 -0.54
N VAL A 91 6.49 -9.30 -1.13
CA VAL A 91 7.21 -10.42 -0.50
C VAL A 91 8.70 -10.16 -0.28
N THR A 92 9.24 -9.08 -0.85
CA THR A 92 10.64 -8.68 -0.66
C THR A 92 10.76 -7.37 0.11
N ALA A 93 11.68 -7.34 1.09
CA ALA A 93 11.94 -6.13 1.85
C ALA A 93 12.51 -5.01 0.96
N SER A 94 12.18 -3.76 1.28
CA SER A 94 12.81 -2.61 0.64
C SER A 94 14.27 -2.46 1.09
N GLY A 95 15.11 -1.79 0.30
CA GLY A 95 16.52 -1.57 0.64
C GLY A 95 16.72 -0.68 1.86
N SER A 96 15.79 0.24 2.13
CA SER A 96 15.81 1.12 3.31
C SER A 96 15.05 0.54 4.51
N GLY A 97 14.12 -0.38 4.27
CA GLY A 97 13.15 -0.81 5.27
C GLY A 97 12.09 0.25 5.64
N LEU A 98 12.09 1.41 4.96
CA LEU A 98 11.22 2.56 5.24
C LEU A 98 10.29 2.91 4.07
N ASP A 99 10.39 2.22 2.92
CA ASP A 99 9.68 2.55 1.69
C ASP A 99 8.15 2.60 1.90
N PRO A 100 7.51 3.77 1.70
CA PRO A 100 6.06 3.92 1.87
C PRO A 100 5.27 3.47 0.64
N HIS A 101 5.93 3.09 -0.46
CA HIS A 101 5.30 2.82 -1.74
C HIS A 101 5.22 1.34 -2.07
N ILE A 102 4.20 1.00 -2.84
CA ILE A 102 4.05 -0.27 -3.55
C ILE A 102 3.83 -0.02 -5.04
N SER A 103 4.08 -1.03 -5.87
CA SER A 103 3.75 -0.98 -7.29
C SER A 103 2.22 -0.96 -7.50
N VAL A 104 1.79 -0.47 -8.66
CA VAL A 104 0.37 -0.55 -9.06
C VAL A 104 -0.09 -2.01 -9.09
N ALA A 105 0.75 -2.94 -9.55
CA ALA A 105 0.46 -4.37 -9.54
C ALA A 105 0.23 -4.91 -8.11
N ALA A 106 1.01 -4.43 -7.13
CA ALA A 106 0.84 -4.82 -5.74
C ALA A 106 -0.44 -4.22 -5.11
N ALA A 107 -0.85 -3.02 -5.53
CA ALA A 107 -2.13 -2.45 -5.13
C ALA A 107 -3.28 -3.25 -5.76
N ASP A 108 -3.26 -3.50 -7.07
CA ASP A 108 -4.28 -4.24 -7.79
C ASP A 108 -4.47 -5.67 -7.27
N TYR A 109 -3.39 -6.35 -6.90
CA TYR A 109 -3.42 -7.67 -6.28
C TYR A 109 -4.29 -7.70 -5.01
N GLN A 110 -4.36 -6.61 -4.27
CA GLN A 110 -5.05 -6.51 -2.98
C GLN A 110 -6.50 -6.01 -3.11
N VAL A 111 -6.93 -5.56 -4.28
CA VAL A 111 -8.25 -4.93 -4.50
C VAL A 111 -9.41 -5.83 -4.07
N SER A 112 -9.42 -7.10 -4.53
CA SER A 112 -10.53 -8.03 -4.25
C SER A 112 -10.70 -8.28 -2.76
N ARG A 113 -9.61 -8.48 -2.04
CA ARG A 113 -9.62 -8.62 -0.59
C ARG A 113 -10.21 -7.38 0.09
N ILE A 114 -9.72 -6.19 -0.26
CA ILE A 114 -10.17 -4.94 0.36
C ILE A 114 -11.64 -4.67 0.06
N ALA A 115 -12.07 -4.87 -1.19
CA ALA A 115 -13.46 -4.73 -1.59
C ALA A 115 -14.38 -5.63 -0.76
N ARG A 116 -14.01 -6.90 -0.57
CA ARG A 116 -14.74 -7.85 0.27
C ARG A 116 -14.78 -7.43 1.74
N GLU A 117 -13.63 -7.10 2.33
CA GLU A 117 -13.50 -6.77 3.74
C GLU A 117 -14.22 -5.46 4.13
N ARG A 118 -14.41 -4.56 3.15
CA ARG A 118 -15.11 -3.29 3.35
C ARG A 118 -16.50 -3.24 2.73
N SER A 119 -16.97 -4.34 2.14
CA SER A 119 -18.25 -4.40 1.43
C SER A 119 -18.39 -3.33 0.34
N MET A 120 -17.29 -3.07 -0.38
CA MET A 120 -17.20 -2.11 -1.48
C MET A 120 -17.17 -2.85 -2.83
N ARG A 121 -17.50 -2.15 -3.93
CA ARG A 121 -17.30 -2.70 -5.27
C ARG A 121 -15.82 -2.63 -5.65
N GLU A 122 -15.29 -3.68 -6.25
CA GLU A 122 -13.88 -3.69 -6.71
C GLU A 122 -13.54 -2.52 -7.64
N GLN A 123 -14.48 -2.13 -8.49
CA GLN A 123 -14.27 -1.00 -9.40
C GLN A 123 -14.03 0.32 -8.67
N ASP A 124 -14.66 0.55 -7.50
CA ASP A 124 -14.47 1.75 -6.71
C ASP A 124 -13.09 1.74 -6.03
N VAL A 125 -12.68 0.57 -5.54
CA VAL A 125 -11.34 0.38 -4.97
C VAL A 125 -10.26 0.55 -6.05
N ARG A 126 -10.46 0.02 -7.27
CA ARG A 126 -9.55 0.23 -8.41
C ARG A 126 -9.48 1.71 -8.82
N ALA A 127 -10.60 2.40 -8.86
CA ALA A 127 -10.63 3.84 -9.15
C ALA A 127 -9.83 4.62 -8.10
N LEU A 128 -9.94 4.25 -6.82
CA LEU A 128 -9.16 4.85 -5.74
C LEU A 128 -7.66 4.61 -5.91
N VAL A 129 -7.24 3.39 -6.26
CA VAL A 129 -5.83 3.07 -6.57
C VAL A 129 -5.34 3.95 -7.72
N SER A 130 -6.10 4.04 -8.82
CA SER A 130 -5.74 4.86 -9.98
C SER A 130 -5.58 6.34 -9.63
N GLN A 131 -6.47 6.90 -8.81
CA GLN A 131 -6.43 8.30 -8.36
C GLN A 131 -5.23 8.60 -7.44
N ASN A 132 -4.76 7.58 -6.70
CA ASN A 132 -3.61 7.69 -5.79
C ASN A 132 -2.30 7.16 -6.39
N THR A 133 -2.28 6.87 -7.69
CA THR A 133 -1.08 6.42 -8.40
C THR A 133 -0.23 7.63 -8.80
N GLU A 134 0.98 7.69 -8.28
CA GLU A 134 1.99 8.65 -8.71
C GLU A 134 2.61 8.20 -10.04
N PRO A 135 2.60 9.03 -11.09
CA PRO A 135 3.22 8.69 -12.37
C PRO A 135 4.75 8.72 -12.29
N ARG A 136 5.39 8.29 -13.37
CA ARG A 136 6.84 8.44 -13.55
C ARG A 136 7.27 9.90 -13.44
N GLN A 137 8.38 10.17 -12.78
CA GLN A 137 8.95 11.51 -12.72
C GLN A 137 9.36 11.97 -14.13
N PHE A 138 8.90 13.16 -14.51
CA PHE A 138 9.09 13.72 -15.87
C PHE A 138 8.63 12.78 -16.99
N CYS A 139 7.68 11.88 -16.73
CA CYS A 139 7.18 10.84 -17.63
C CYS A 139 8.25 9.82 -18.10
N ILE A 140 9.47 9.86 -17.58
CA ILE A 140 10.60 9.05 -18.04
C ILE A 140 11.22 8.25 -16.89
N PHE A 141 11.43 8.87 -15.71
CA PHE A 141 12.18 8.26 -14.63
C PHE A 141 11.31 7.52 -13.61
N GLY A 142 11.77 6.34 -13.20
CA GLY A 142 11.11 5.49 -12.21
C GLY A 142 9.92 4.73 -12.80
N GLU A 143 9.16 4.10 -11.91
CA GLU A 143 7.94 3.37 -12.23
C GLU A 143 6.74 4.02 -11.52
N PRO A 144 5.50 3.89 -12.04
CA PRO A 144 4.31 4.29 -11.33
C PRO A 144 4.23 3.57 -9.99
N ARG A 145 3.86 4.29 -8.95
CA ARG A 145 3.84 3.78 -7.58
C ARG A 145 2.67 4.36 -6.79
N VAL A 146 2.33 3.71 -5.70
CA VAL A 146 1.23 4.11 -4.83
C VAL A 146 1.73 4.23 -3.40
N ASN A 147 1.49 5.38 -2.78
CA ASN A 147 1.80 5.57 -1.35
C ASN A 147 0.73 4.89 -0.50
N VAL A 148 1.14 3.89 0.28
CA VAL A 148 0.20 3.03 1.05
C VAL A 148 -0.55 3.80 2.13
N LEU A 149 0.11 4.70 2.86
CA LEU A 149 -0.54 5.51 3.89
C LEU A 149 -1.60 6.43 3.29
N SER A 150 -1.24 7.16 2.23
CA SER A 150 -2.17 8.06 1.53
C SER A 150 -3.38 7.30 0.97
N LEU A 151 -3.14 6.14 0.37
CA LEU A 151 -4.20 5.28 -0.18
C LEU A 151 -5.14 4.76 0.93
N ASN A 152 -4.61 4.30 2.07
CA ASN A 152 -5.41 3.82 3.18
C ASN A 152 -6.24 4.93 3.83
N LEU A 153 -5.70 6.14 3.95
CA LEU A 153 -6.45 7.32 4.42
C LEU A 153 -7.57 7.72 3.44
N ALA A 154 -7.30 7.64 2.13
CA ALA A 154 -8.34 7.89 1.12
C ALA A 154 -9.45 6.82 1.18
N LEU A 155 -9.08 5.56 1.43
CA LEU A 155 -10.01 4.46 1.61
C LEU A 155 -10.91 4.64 2.86
N ASP A 156 -10.37 5.14 3.97
CA ASP A 156 -11.14 5.43 5.18
C ASP A 156 -12.14 6.59 4.95
N ARG A 157 -11.70 7.67 4.31
CA ARG A 157 -12.59 8.80 3.94
C ARG A 157 -13.74 8.36 3.04
N MET A 158 -13.50 7.45 2.12
CA MET A 158 -14.53 6.90 1.24
C MET A 158 -15.59 6.12 2.03
N SER A 159 -15.16 5.35 3.03
CA SER A 159 -16.05 4.59 3.92
C SER A 159 -16.87 5.49 4.84
N GLU A 160 -16.29 6.61 5.34
CA GLU A 160 -16.95 7.57 6.22
C GLU A 160 -17.99 8.43 5.50
N SER A 161 -17.74 8.73 4.22
CA SER A 161 -18.63 9.59 3.42
C SER A 161 -19.97 8.92 3.06
N GLY A 162 -20.17 7.65 3.39
CA GLY A 162 -21.41 6.93 3.07
C GLY A 162 -21.74 6.88 1.57
N ILE A 163 -20.76 7.16 0.71
CA ILE A 163 -20.89 7.03 -0.73
C ILE A 163 -20.89 5.53 -1.06
N THR A 164 -22.02 4.89 -0.76
CA THR A 164 -22.42 3.68 -1.49
C THR A 164 -22.77 4.19 -2.88
N PRO A 165 -22.00 3.87 -3.93
CA PRO A 165 -22.38 4.26 -5.28
C PRO A 165 -23.73 3.59 -5.56
N THR A 166 -24.73 4.39 -5.94
CA THR A 166 -26.02 3.92 -6.40
C THR A 166 -25.83 2.81 -7.42
N PRO A 167 -26.49 1.64 -7.30
CA PRO A 167 -26.45 0.62 -8.33
C PRO A 167 -26.86 1.28 -9.65
N ALA A 168 -26.07 1.08 -10.70
CA ALA A 168 -26.42 1.52 -12.03
C ALA A 168 -27.80 1.00 -12.36
N ASP A 169 -28.72 1.94 -12.63
CA ASP A 169 -30.06 1.68 -13.09
C ASP A 169 -29.99 0.82 -14.37
N THR A 170 -30.25 -0.47 -14.23
CA THR A 170 -30.40 -1.40 -15.35
C THR A 170 -31.84 -1.30 -15.88
N SER A 171 -32.27 -0.09 -16.20
CA SER A 171 -33.49 0.16 -16.94
C SER A 171 -33.17 0.92 -18.22
N ASP A 172 -32.65 0.19 -19.19
CA ASP A 172 -32.80 0.60 -20.58
C ASP A 172 -33.57 -0.50 -21.33
N PRO A 173 -34.85 -0.30 -21.57
CA PRO A 173 -35.61 -1.15 -22.45
C PRO A 173 -35.57 -0.49 -23.85
N PHE A 174 -34.67 -1.02 -24.73
CA PHE A 174 -34.99 -1.11 -26.19
C PHE A 174 -33.82 -1.72 -26.96
#